data_0f297327a098f91c6b8a94909697bb97
#
_entry.id   0f297327a098f91c6b8a94909697bb97
#
_cell.length_a   1.000
_cell.length_b   1.000
_cell.length_c   1.000
_cell.angle_alpha   90.00
_cell.angle_beta   90.00
_cell.angle_gamma   90.00
#
_symmetry.space_group_name_H-M   'P 1'
#
loop_
_entity.id
_entity.type
_entity.pdbx_description
1 polymer ?
#
loop_
_entity_poly.entity_id
_entity_poly.type
_entity_poly.pdbx_seq_one_letter_code
_entity_poly.pdbx_strand_id
1 'polypeptide(L)'
;MALTYNSQERQFELPIDSNSATLLIPFPFSDKDLNGNAFELKAEDAFTLQEWTKSVAENDIHEVKIRSRVTGESDFRIGWLFPYVALISTEHDFVENPHFLFYAFHAYAELLKDNEVITRLQNGERWENIINERISQDKNLLVVENSNLHQDTQLKELELSMFMYGYSHGRVFESSIFLHCQENENHTIYLTRCKQILNTERDSYISNYVEEFLNSFIGERNPFIAFFFIYQLFEVLLDDVLISKLKKLIDKVDKGTASVRQIDKQLQDNTEAKRLEKIVKESNIKITNYKDLRKICNEYIPEREEQYGIPDCIYQVRNRVVHRFRLVASDEEAMKKVNDELLMFSLDLLNRYVKS
;
A
#
# COMPACT_ATOMS: atom_id res chain seq x y z
N MET A 1 -25.73 -16.74 17.49
CA MET A 1 -26.85 -16.86 16.54
C MET A 1 -26.29 -16.57 15.16
N ALA A 2 -26.66 -17.34 14.15
CA ALA A 2 -26.04 -17.22 12.83
C ALA A 2 -26.85 -16.25 11.94
N LEU A 3 -26.15 -15.34 11.26
CA LEU A 3 -26.70 -14.53 10.16
C LEU A 3 -27.20 -15.47 9.06
N THR A 4 -28.42 -15.26 8.55
CA THR A 4 -28.97 -15.98 7.41
C THR A 4 -29.34 -15.01 6.29
N TYR A 5 -29.55 -15.54 5.10
CA TYR A 5 -29.98 -14.74 3.95
C TYR A 5 -31.20 -15.41 3.28
N ASN A 6 -32.23 -14.60 3.11
CA ASN A 6 -33.45 -15.00 2.43
C ASN A 6 -33.44 -14.47 1.00
N SER A 7 -33.16 -15.35 0.05
CA SER A 7 -33.05 -14.96 -1.37
C SER A 7 -34.39 -14.63 -2.03
N GLN A 8 -35.53 -15.08 -1.48
CA GLN A 8 -36.84 -14.73 -2.02
C GLN A 8 -37.18 -13.26 -1.73
N GLU A 9 -36.87 -12.82 -0.51
CA GLU A 9 -37.13 -11.45 -0.05
C GLU A 9 -35.89 -10.53 -0.27
N ARG A 10 -34.76 -11.07 -0.67
CA ARG A 10 -33.48 -10.41 -0.83
C ARG A 10 -33.05 -9.62 0.40
N GLN A 11 -33.06 -10.29 1.57
CA GLN A 11 -32.71 -9.65 2.83
C GLN A 11 -31.86 -10.55 3.73
N PHE A 12 -30.98 -9.91 4.48
CA PHE A 12 -30.27 -10.56 5.57
C PHE A 12 -31.14 -10.60 6.79
N GLU A 13 -31.13 -11.71 7.51
CA GLU A 13 -31.86 -11.96 8.73
C GLU A 13 -30.87 -12.10 9.87
N LEU A 14 -30.82 -11.07 10.73
CA LEU A 14 -29.92 -10.99 11.88
C LEU A 14 -30.73 -11.22 13.16
N PRO A 15 -30.57 -12.35 13.86
CA PRO A 15 -31.18 -12.57 15.17
C PRO A 15 -30.59 -11.60 16.21
N ILE A 16 -31.46 -10.82 16.89
CA ILE A 16 -31.01 -9.78 17.83
C ILE A 16 -30.95 -10.30 19.26
N ASP A 17 -31.91 -11.16 19.65
CA ASP A 17 -31.96 -11.68 21.00
C ASP A 17 -32.45 -13.13 21.08
N SER A 18 -32.44 -13.69 22.29
CA SER A 18 -32.94 -15.03 22.58
C SER A 18 -34.48 -15.16 22.47
N ASN A 19 -35.19 -14.04 22.34
CA ASN A 19 -36.66 -13.97 22.30
C ASN A 19 -37.25 -13.96 20.88
N SER A 20 -36.44 -14.36 19.88
CA SER A 20 -36.86 -14.50 18.48
C SER A 20 -37.07 -13.19 17.70
N ALA A 21 -36.60 -12.05 18.21
CA ALA A 21 -36.58 -10.85 17.41
C ALA A 21 -35.48 -10.95 16.34
N THR A 22 -35.84 -10.75 15.09
CA THR A 22 -34.94 -10.79 13.94
C THR A 22 -34.97 -9.43 13.23
N LEU A 23 -33.80 -8.85 13.00
CA LEU A 23 -33.71 -7.66 12.18
C LEU A 23 -33.58 -8.09 10.71
N LEU A 24 -34.39 -7.45 9.86
CA LEU A 24 -34.40 -7.68 8.42
C LEU A 24 -33.69 -6.51 7.72
N ILE A 25 -32.60 -6.81 7.02
CA ILE A 25 -31.80 -5.81 6.33
C ILE A 25 -31.81 -6.12 4.83
N PRO A 26 -32.48 -5.29 4.02
CA PRO A 26 -32.60 -5.54 2.58
C PRO A 26 -31.23 -5.40 1.90
N PHE A 27 -30.96 -6.31 0.95
CA PHE A 27 -29.84 -6.16 0.03
C PHE A 27 -30.33 -5.38 -1.20
N PRO A 28 -29.76 -4.20 -1.50
CA PRO A 28 -30.35 -3.28 -2.48
C PRO A 28 -30.12 -3.69 -3.96
N PHE A 29 -29.26 -4.68 -4.20
CA PHE A 29 -28.83 -5.09 -5.53
C PHE A 29 -29.41 -6.44 -5.96
N SER A 30 -29.11 -6.86 -7.20
CA SER A 30 -29.30 -8.25 -7.59
C SER A 30 -28.40 -9.17 -6.78
N ASP A 31 -28.95 -10.26 -6.31
CA ASP A 31 -28.25 -11.31 -5.55
C ASP A 31 -27.95 -12.54 -6.43
N LYS A 32 -27.86 -12.36 -7.77
CA LYS A 32 -27.70 -13.46 -8.71
C LYS A 32 -26.34 -13.43 -9.41
N ASP A 33 -25.76 -14.62 -9.55
CA ASP A 33 -24.56 -14.87 -10.34
C ASP A 33 -24.84 -14.78 -11.87
N LEU A 34 -23.80 -14.98 -12.68
CA LEU A 34 -23.89 -15.00 -14.15
C LEU A 34 -24.84 -16.09 -14.70
N ASN A 35 -25.14 -17.11 -13.92
CA ASN A 35 -26.00 -18.22 -14.30
C ASN A 35 -27.44 -18.03 -13.76
N GLY A 36 -27.70 -16.94 -13.05
CA GLY A 36 -28.99 -16.64 -12.44
C GLY A 36 -29.24 -17.32 -11.10
N ASN A 37 -28.23 -17.96 -10.48
CA ASN A 37 -28.35 -18.54 -9.16
C ASN A 37 -28.18 -17.46 -8.10
N ALA A 38 -28.97 -17.55 -7.01
CA ALA A 38 -28.83 -16.65 -5.88
C ALA A 38 -27.46 -16.84 -5.20
N PHE A 39 -26.90 -15.74 -4.67
CA PHE A 39 -25.71 -15.82 -3.85
C PHE A 39 -26.01 -16.57 -2.55
N GLU A 40 -25.05 -17.36 -2.11
CA GLU A 40 -25.11 -18.08 -0.84
C GLU A 40 -24.05 -17.51 0.11
N LEU A 41 -24.41 -17.43 1.40
CA LEU A 41 -23.44 -17.07 2.44
C LEU A 41 -22.32 -18.11 2.48
N LYS A 42 -21.10 -17.64 2.35
CA LYS A 42 -19.90 -18.46 2.49
C LYS A 42 -19.61 -18.76 3.96
N ALA A 43 -18.76 -19.74 4.19
CA ALA A 43 -18.27 -20.08 5.51
C ALA A 43 -17.64 -18.87 6.22
N GLU A 44 -17.58 -18.95 7.54
CA GLU A 44 -16.78 -18.01 8.34
C GLU A 44 -15.35 -17.96 7.78
N ASP A 45 -14.74 -16.79 7.79
CA ASP A 45 -13.39 -16.54 7.27
C ASP A 45 -13.21 -16.75 5.74
N ALA A 46 -14.26 -16.86 4.95
CA ALA A 46 -14.13 -16.92 3.50
C ALA A 46 -13.73 -15.56 2.90
N PHE A 47 -14.08 -14.46 3.55
CA PHE A 47 -13.75 -13.10 3.16
C PHE A 47 -13.06 -12.34 4.28
N THR A 48 -12.14 -11.46 3.88
CA THR A 48 -11.52 -10.47 4.77
C THR A 48 -11.88 -9.07 4.29
N LEU A 49 -12.32 -8.22 5.22
CA LEU A 49 -12.61 -6.82 4.99
C LEU A 49 -11.52 -5.95 5.63
N GLN A 50 -11.05 -4.95 4.89
CA GLN A 50 -10.14 -3.93 5.42
C GLN A 50 -10.65 -2.53 5.06
N GLU A 51 -10.70 -1.64 6.04
CA GLU A 51 -11.02 -0.24 5.82
C GLU A 51 -9.79 0.56 5.44
N TRP A 52 -9.92 1.35 4.37
CA TRP A 52 -8.90 2.23 3.85
C TRP A 52 -9.45 3.63 3.68
N THR A 53 -8.60 4.63 3.88
CA THR A 53 -8.93 6.04 3.64
C THR A 53 -8.17 6.51 2.40
N LYS A 54 -8.82 7.18 1.46
CA LYS A 54 -8.18 7.75 0.27
C LYS A 54 -7.96 9.24 0.43
N SER A 55 -6.83 9.74 -0.04
CA SER A 55 -6.44 11.16 0.06
C SER A 55 -7.24 12.10 -0.85
N VAL A 56 -7.85 11.57 -1.90
CA VAL A 56 -8.71 12.30 -2.83
C VAL A 56 -10.05 11.58 -2.89
N ALA A 57 -11.14 12.32 -2.73
CA ALA A 57 -12.49 11.78 -2.77
C ALA A 57 -12.86 11.40 -4.23
N GLU A 58 -12.38 10.26 -4.67
CA GLU A 58 -12.84 9.61 -5.88
C GLU A 58 -13.70 8.42 -5.48
N ASN A 59 -14.94 8.41 -5.93
CA ASN A 59 -15.87 7.31 -5.67
C ASN A 59 -15.64 6.12 -6.62
N ASP A 60 -14.38 5.80 -6.88
CA ASP A 60 -14.02 4.79 -7.84
C ASP A 60 -14.10 3.38 -7.24
N ILE A 61 -14.74 2.50 -8.00
CA ILE A 61 -14.80 1.07 -7.70
C ILE A 61 -13.71 0.38 -8.50
N HIS A 62 -12.83 -0.36 -7.82
CA HIS A 62 -11.69 -1.01 -8.44
C HIS A 62 -11.69 -2.52 -8.23
N GLU A 63 -11.45 -3.26 -9.33
CA GLU A 63 -11.01 -4.64 -9.24
C GLU A 63 -9.58 -4.68 -8.73
N VAL A 64 -9.28 -5.51 -7.72
CA VAL A 64 -7.94 -5.59 -7.13
C VAL A 64 -7.26 -6.89 -7.55
N LYS A 65 -6.11 -6.75 -8.22
CA LYS A 65 -5.29 -7.86 -8.71
C LYS A 65 -3.90 -7.83 -8.11
N ILE A 66 -3.32 -8.99 -7.87
CA ILE A 66 -1.89 -9.09 -7.58
C ILE A 66 -1.15 -9.32 -8.90
N ARG A 67 -0.12 -8.49 -9.13
CA ARG A 67 0.74 -8.62 -10.30
C ARG A 67 1.67 -9.81 -10.14
N SER A 68 1.62 -10.74 -11.10
CA SER A 68 2.60 -11.82 -11.13
C SER A 68 3.99 -11.27 -11.45
N ARG A 69 5.01 -11.77 -10.72
CA ARG A 69 6.43 -11.46 -11.00
C ARG A 69 7.05 -12.47 -11.97
N VAL A 70 6.34 -13.53 -12.27
CA VAL A 70 6.82 -14.60 -13.17
C VAL A 70 6.40 -14.27 -14.59
N THR A 71 7.37 -14.22 -15.50
CA THR A 71 7.11 -13.95 -16.91
C THR A 71 6.24 -15.06 -17.50
N GLY A 72 5.06 -14.70 -17.98
CA GLY A 72 4.11 -15.64 -18.57
C GLY A 72 2.97 -16.11 -17.66
N GLU A 73 2.99 -15.74 -16.39
CA GLU A 73 1.83 -15.91 -15.50
C GLU A 73 0.90 -14.70 -15.61
N SER A 74 -0.40 -14.95 -15.56
CA SER A 74 -1.41 -13.89 -15.53
C SER A 74 -1.53 -13.29 -14.12
N ASP A 75 -1.81 -11.98 -14.08
CA ASP A 75 -2.23 -11.33 -12.85
C ASP A 75 -3.55 -11.97 -12.36
N PHE A 76 -3.72 -12.10 -11.06
CA PHE A 76 -4.88 -12.77 -10.49
C PHE A 76 -5.66 -11.84 -9.57
N ARG A 77 -6.99 -11.90 -9.66
CA ARG A 77 -7.90 -11.13 -8.83
C ARG A 77 -7.89 -11.67 -7.41
N ILE A 78 -7.81 -10.76 -6.43
CA ILE A 78 -7.98 -11.11 -5.02
C ILE A 78 -9.26 -10.54 -4.44
N GLY A 79 -9.79 -9.45 -5.00
CA GLY A 79 -10.96 -8.79 -4.44
C GLY A 79 -11.38 -7.54 -5.19
N TRP A 80 -12.15 -6.73 -4.46
CA TRP A 80 -12.62 -5.42 -4.90
C TRP A 80 -12.38 -4.37 -3.82
N LEU A 81 -12.07 -3.16 -4.26
CA LEU A 81 -11.92 -1.98 -3.42
C LEU A 81 -12.95 -0.94 -3.86
N PHE A 82 -13.77 -0.47 -2.96
CA PHE A 82 -14.84 0.47 -3.28
C PHE A 82 -15.22 1.33 -2.06
N PRO A 83 -15.77 2.55 -2.28
CA PRO A 83 -16.27 3.38 -1.21
C PRO A 83 -17.54 2.77 -0.59
N TYR A 84 -17.79 3.03 0.69
CA TYR A 84 -18.98 2.54 1.38
C TYR A 84 -20.29 2.97 0.70
N VAL A 85 -20.30 4.12 0.01
CA VAL A 85 -21.47 4.56 -0.76
C VAL A 85 -21.89 3.53 -1.81
N ALA A 86 -20.95 2.78 -2.38
CA ALA A 86 -21.25 1.76 -3.38
C ALA A 86 -22.03 0.55 -2.81
N LEU A 87 -22.12 0.41 -1.49
CA LEU A 87 -22.97 -0.61 -0.85
C LEU A 87 -24.44 -0.23 -0.79
N ILE A 88 -24.77 1.06 -0.90
CA ILE A 88 -26.16 1.55 -0.74
C ILE A 88 -26.68 2.34 -1.93
N SER A 89 -25.80 2.81 -2.82
CA SER A 89 -26.16 3.52 -4.02
C SER A 89 -26.26 2.57 -5.22
N THR A 90 -27.26 2.77 -6.05
CA THR A 90 -27.42 2.10 -7.34
C THR A 90 -26.93 2.98 -8.50
N GLU A 91 -26.32 4.13 -8.23
CA GLU A 91 -25.87 5.12 -9.21
C GLU A 91 -24.37 4.96 -9.52
N HIS A 92 -23.92 3.76 -9.88
CA HIS A 92 -22.55 3.49 -10.32
C HIS A 92 -22.50 2.44 -11.43
N ASP A 93 -21.42 2.41 -12.20
CA ASP A 93 -21.29 1.56 -13.40
C ASP A 93 -21.27 0.05 -13.11
N PHE A 94 -21.08 -0.35 -11.85
CA PHE A 94 -20.97 -1.75 -11.44
C PHE A 94 -22.26 -2.34 -10.85
N VAL A 95 -23.37 -1.58 -10.85
CA VAL A 95 -24.67 -2.01 -10.27
C VAL A 95 -25.25 -3.30 -10.88
N GLU A 96 -24.84 -3.61 -12.11
CA GLU A 96 -25.24 -4.83 -12.82
C GLU A 96 -24.08 -5.82 -13.02
N ASN A 97 -22.90 -5.55 -12.43
CA ASN A 97 -21.74 -6.41 -12.56
C ASN A 97 -21.79 -7.56 -11.52
N PRO A 98 -22.08 -8.82 -11.92
CA PRO A 98 -22.25 -9.92 -10.97
C PRO A 98 -21.00 -10.23 -10.15
N HIS A 99 -19.80 -9.95 -10.68
CA HIS A 99 -18.56 -10.12 -9.93
C HIS A 99 -18.44 -9.10 -8.82
N PHE A 100 -18.72 -7.83 -9.09
CA PHE A 100 -18.76 -6.80 -8.06
C PHE A 100 -19.85 -7.10 -7.02
N LEU A 101 -21.08 -7.42 -7.49
CA LEU A 101 -22.22 -7.69 -6.61
C LEU A 101 -22.00 -8.86 -5.67
N PHE A 102 -21.28 -9.88 -6.10
CA PHE A 102 -20.86 -10.99 -5.24
C PHE A 102 -20.00 -10.51 -4.05
N TYR A 103 -19.01 -9.65 -4.31
CA TYR A 103 -18.18 -9.08 -3.25
C TYR A 103 -18.95 -8.09 -2.36
N ALA A 104 -19.83 -7.27 -2.94
CA ALA A 104 -20.70 -6.38 -2.18
C ALA A 104 -21.64 -7.16 -1.26
N PHE A 105 -22.21 -8.28 -1.72
CA PHE A 105 -23.04 -9.17 -0.91
C PHE A 105 -22.27 -9.71 0.30
N HIS A 106 -21.05 -10.19 0.09
CA HIS A 106 -20.23 -10.69 1.18
C HIS A 106 -19.72 -9.56 2.11
N ALA A 107 -19.48 -8.37 1.59
CA ALA A 107 -19.19 -7.20 2.42
C ALA A 107 -20.34 -6.88 3.37
N TYR A 108 -21.59 -6.89 2.88
CA TYR A 108 -22.76 -6.77 3.73
C TYR A 108 -22.80 -7.84 4.82
N ALA A 109 -22.61 -9.10 4.45
CA ALA A 109 -22.64 -10.21 5.38
C ALA A 109 -21.57 -10.08 6.48
N GLU A 110 -20.35 -9.70 6.13
CA GLU A 110 -19.26 -9.54 7.09
C GLU A 110 -19.47 -8.32 7.99
N LEU A 111 -19.93 -7.19 7.46
CA LEU A 111 -20.25 -6.01 8.27
C LEU A 111 -21.39 -6.30 9.26
N LEU A 112 -22.38 -7.09 8.89
CA LEU A 112 -23.46 -7.51 9.78
C LEU A 112 -23.04 -8.52 10.87
N LYS A 113 -21.83 -9.09 10.77
CA LYS A 113 -21.24 -9.93 11.83
C LYS A 113 -20.36 -9.12 12.79
N ASP A 114 -20.03 -7.85 12.46
CA ASP A 114 -19.23 -6.98 13.31
C ASP A 114 -19.98 -6.67 14.63
N ASN A 115 -19.32 -6.90 15.75
CA ASN A 115 -19.91 -6.72 17.08
C ASN A 115 -20.34 -5.26 17.36
N GLU A 116 -19.59 -4.28 16.84
CA GLU A 116 -19.96 -2.86 16.96
C GLU A 116 -21.23 -2.58 16.18
N VAL A 117 -21.32 -3.06 14.94
CA VAL A 117 -22.50 -2.91 14.07
C VAL A 117 -23.71 -3.60 14.72
N ILE A 118 -23.55 -4.84 15.17
CA ILE A 118 -24.62 -5.57 15.87
C ILE A 118 -25.12 -4.79 17.08
N THR A 119 -24.22 -4.27 17.91
CA THR A 119 -24.58 -3.50 19.12
C THR A 119 -25.37 -2.22 18.77
N ARG A 120 -24.98 -1.51 17.74
CA ARG A 120 -25.66 -0.29 17.26
C ARG A 120 -27.07 -0.61 16.74
N LEU A 121 -27.20 -1.68 15.95
CA LEU A 121 -28.47 -2.16 15.43
C LEU A 121 -29.41 -2.63 16.57
N GLN A 122 -28.88 -3.31 17.58
CA GLN A 122 -29.65 -3.72 18.79
C GLN A 122 -30.15 -2.51 19.59
N ASN A 123 -29.40 -1.40 19.58
CA ASN A 123 -29.79 -0.14 20.20
C ASN A 123 -30.80 0.66 19.35
N GLY A 124 -31.27 0.12 18.24
CA GLY A 124 -32.31 0.71 17.39
C GLY A 124 -31.74 1.70 16.34
N GLU A 125 -30.46 1.74 16.14
CA GLU A 125 -29.87 2.53 15.04
C GLU A 125 -30.19 1.87 13.70
N ARG A 126 -30.40 2.68 12.66
CA ARG A 126 -30.66 2.18 11.31
C ARG A 126 -29.38 1.82 10.58
N TRP A 127 -29.42 0.77 9.77
CA TRP A 127 -28.30 0.34 8.93
C TRP A 127 -27.74 1.48 8.05
N GLU A 128 -28.62 2.25 7.42
CA GLU A 128 -28.23 3.36 6.56
C GLU A 128 -27.43 4.42 7.32
N ASN A 129 -27.73 4.68 8.60
CA ASN A 129 -27.00 5.65 9.41
C ASN A 129 -25.59 5.14 9.69
N ILE A 130 -25.43 3.87 10.00
CA ILE A 130 -24.12 3.24 10.25
C ILE A 130 -23.24 3.35 8.99
N ILE A 131 -23.78 3.06 7.82
CA ILE A 131 -23.07 3.18 6.55
C ILE A 131 -22.76 4.64 6.22
N ASN A 132 -23.71 5.56 6.42
CA ASN A 132 -23.49 6.99 6.14
C ASN A 132 -22.37 7.59 7.00
N GLU A 133 -22.19 7.13 8.22
CA GLU A 133 -21.04 7.54 9.04
C GLU A 133 -19.70 7.11 8.42
N ARG A 134 -19.64 5.89 7.88
CA ARG A 134 -18.44 5.39 7.17
C ARG A 134 -18.19 6.17 5.88
N ILE A 135 -19.24 6.54 5.15
CA ILE A 135 -19.15 7.39 3.96
C ILE A 135 -18.59 8.79 4.33
N SER A 136 -19.07 9.40 5.42
CA SER A 136 -18.65 10.73 5.86
C SER A 136 -17.18 10.77 6.29
N GLN A 137 -16.54 9.63 6.50
CA GLN A 137 -15.13 9.50 6.86
C GLN A 137 -14.22 9.21 5.66
N ASP A 138 -14.71 9.34 4.42
CA ASP A 138 -14.01 9.05 3.17
C ASP A 138 -13.39 7.63 3.15
N LYS A 139 -14.11 6.68 3.76
CA LYS A 139 -13.64 5.31 3.87
C LYS A 139 -14.00 4.47 2.65
N ASN A 140 -13.04 3.65 2.28
CA ASN A 140 -13.16 2.63 1.24
C ASN A 140 -13.01 1.25 1.88
N LEU A 141 -13.66 0.27 1.31
CA LEU A 141 -13.67 -1.10 1.77
C LEU A 141 -12.94 -1.98 0.77
N LEU A 142 -11.85 -2.59 1.18
CA LEU A 142 -11.21 -3.67 0.45
C LEU A 142 -11.82 -5.00 0.91
N VAL A 143 -12.47 -5.68 -0.02
CA VAL A 143 -13.09 -6.99 0.20
C VAL A 143 -12.30 -8.05 -0.54
N VAL A 144 -11.69 -8.96 0.20
CA VAL A 144 -10.81 -10.01 -0.33
C VAL A 144 -11.41 -11.37 -0.08
N GLU A 145 -11.49 -12.20 -1.12
CA GLU A 145 -11.83 -13.61 -0.97
C GLU A 145 -10.57 -14.40 -0.61
N ASN A 146 -10.55 -14.99 0.60
CA ASN A 146 -9.35 -15.62 1.16
C ASN A 146 -8.86 -16.82 0.35
N SER A 147 -9.75 -17.51 -0.36
CA SER A 147 -9.39 -18.59 -1.28
C SER A 147 -8.55 -18.11 -2.47
N ASN A 148 -8.65 -16.82 -2.82
CA ASN A 148 -7.89 -16.20 -3.90
C ASN A 148 -6.50 -15.70 -3.43
N LEU A 149 -6.25 -15.67 -2.12
CA LEU A 149 -4.91 -15.42 -1.60
C LEU A 149 -4.12 -16.72 -1.63
N HIS A 150 -2.93 -16.69 -2.24
CA HIS A 150 -2.01 -17.81 -2.09
C HIS A 150 -1.71 -18.04 -0.60
N GLN A 151 -1.53 -19.31 -0.19
CA GLN A 151 -1.32 -19.70 1.22
C GLN A 151 -0.20 -18.93 1.94
N ASP A 152 0.76 -18.39 1.18
CA ASP A 152 1.89 -17.61 1.68
C ASP A 152 1.72 -16.09 1.50
N THR A 153 0.53 -15.59 1.08
CA THR A 153 0.26 -14.15 0.90
C THR A 153 -0.50 -13.61 2.10
N GLN A 154 0.10 -12.63 2.79
CA GLN A 154 -0.58 -11.87 3.83
C GLN A 154 -0.99 -10.49 3.29
N LEU A 155 -2.15 -9.98 3.70
CA LEU A 155 -2.64 -8.66 3.26
C LEU A 155 -1.67 -7.53 3.63
N LYS A 156 -0.96 -7.68 4.76
CA LYS A 156 0.10 -6.74 5.17
C LYS A 156 1.19 -6.54 4.10
N GLU A 157 1.49 -7.55 3.27
CA GLU A 157 2.44 -7.41 2.15
C GLU A 157 1.95 -6.45 1.06
N LEU A 158 0.67 -6.17 1.01
CA LEU A 158 0.03 -5.33 0.00
C LEU A 158 -0.09 -3.88 0.44
N GLU A 159 0.08 -3.58 1.74
CA GLU A 159 -0.11 -2.24 2.32
C GLU A 159 0.75 -1.18 1.62
N LEU A 160 2.02 -1.48 1.38
CA LEU A 160 2.91 -0.55 0.70
C LEU A 160 2.44 -0.23 -0.72
N SER A 161 1.90 -1.23 -1.42
CA SER A 161 1.34 -1.03 -2.76
C SER A 161 0.03 -0.26 -2.72
N MET A 162 -0.85 -0.50 -1.74
CA MET A 162 -2.06 0.28 -1.51
C MET A 162 -1.73 1.75 -1.24
N PHE A 163 -0.69 1.99 -0.44
CA PHE A 163 -0.19 3.33 -0.17
C PHE A 163 0.24 4.06 -1.46
N MET A 164 0.88 3.36 -2.41
CA MET A 164 1.24 3.93 -3.73
C MET A 164 0.03 4.37 -4.56
N TYR A 165 -1.16 3.82 -4.29
CA TYR A 165 -2.43 4.24 -4.89
C TYR A 165 -3.17 5.30 -4.04
N GLY A 166 -2.54 5.85 -3.01
CA GLY A 166 -3.10 6.89 -2.15
C GLY A 166 -4.04 6.37 -1.06
N TYR A 167 -4.03 5.08 -0.79
CA TYR A 167 -4.82 4.49 0.29
C TYR A 167 -3.98 4.32 1.55
N SER A 168 -4.55 4.67 2.70
CA SER A 168 -3.91 4.55 4.02
C SER A 168 -4.88 4.09 5.09
N HIS A 169 -4.37 3.58 6.20
CA HIS A 169 -5.19 3.28 7.37
C HIS A 169 -5.42 4.55 8.22
N GLY A 170 -6.68 4.95 8.35
CA GLY A 170 -7.15 5.86 9.40
C GLY A 170 -6.92 7.36 9.23
N ARG A 171 -6.22 7.84 8.19
CA ARG A 171 -6.00 9.28 7.95
C ARG A 171 -6.03 9.63 6.47
N VAL A 172 -6.61 10.78 6.15
CA VAL A 172 -6.59 11.34 4.80
C VAL A 172 -5.21 11.95 4.54
N PHE A 173 -4.62 11.62 3.41
CA PHE A 173 -3.43 12.31 2.91
C PHE A 173 -3.80 13.72 2.48
N GLU A 174 -3.16 14.72 3.05
CA GLU A 174 -3.31 16.12 2.62
C GLU A 174 -2.35 16.51 1.47
N SER A 175 -1.50 15.58 1.00
CA SER A 175 -0.49 15.91 0.02
C SER A 175 -0.90 15.52 -1.40
N SER A 176 -0.57 16.36 -2.37
CA SER A 176 -0.76 16.14 -3.81
C SER A 176 0.15 15.05 -4.38
N ILE A 177 0.92 14.37 -3.54
CA ILE A 177 1.98 13.41 -3.91
C ILE A 177 1.45 12.22 -4.71
N PHE A 178 0.18 11.83 -4.53
CA PHE A 178 -0.39 10.59 -5.10
C PHE A 178 -1.08 10.74 -6.46
N LEU A 179 -1.06 11.92 -7.05
CA LEU A 179 -1.73 12.16 -8.34
C LEU A 179 -1.07 11.47 -9.55
N HIS A 180 0.07 10.80 -9.36
CA HIS A 180 0.78 10.08 -10.42
C HIS A 180 0.69 8.54 -10.34
N CYS A 181 -0.07 7.99 -9.41
CA CYS A 181 -0.48 6.59 -9.53
C CYS A 181 -1.30 6.48 -10.80
N GLN A 182 -0.73 5.83 -11.82
CA GLN A 182 -1.31 5.67 -13.15
C GLN A 182 -2.80 5.40 -13.02
N GLU A 183 -3.62 6.36 -13.47
CA GLU A 183 -5.03 6.12 -13.76
C GLU A 183 -5.07 4.91 -14.67
N ASN A 184 -5.42 3.78 -14.12
CA ASN A 184 -5.65 2.62 -14.94
C ASN A 184 -7.00 2.82 -15.62
N GLU A 185 -6.99 3.04 -16.92
CA GLU A 185 -8.13 3.22 -17.80
C GLU A 185 -9.23 2.15 -17.64
N ASN A 186 -9.04 1.14 -16.79
CA ASN A 186 -9.90 -0.05 -16.66
C ASN A 186 -10.40 -0.34 -15.25
N HIS A 187 -10.47 0.62 -14.34
CA HIS A 187 -10.93 0.38 -12.95
C HIS A 187 -10.23 -0.82 -12.26
N THR A 188 -8.96 -1.03 -12.53
CA THR A 188 -8.18 -2.13 -11.95
C THR A 188 -6.95 -1.61 -11.22
N ILE A 189 -6.81 -1.99 -9.95
CA ILE A 189 -5.61 -1.75 -9.15
C ILE A 189 -4.72 -3.00 -9.18
N TYR A 190 -3.45 -2.82 -9.53
CA TYR A 190 -2.46 -3.89 -9.56
C TYR A 190 -1.52 -3.79 -8.36
N LEU A 191 -1.75 -4.58 -7.35
CA LEU A 191 -0.90 -4.63 -6.17
C LEU A 191 0.34 -5.50 -6.40
N THR A 192 1.42 -5.11 -5.76
CA THR A 192 2.67 -5.86 -5.74
C THR A 192 2.98 -6.29 -4.31
N ARG A 193 3.37 -7.54 -4.11
CA ARG A 193 3.72 -8.08 -2.80
C ARG A 193 5.09 -7.58 -2.36
N CYS A 194 5.16 -6.95 -1.21
CA CYS A 194 6.41 -6.62 -0.53
C CYS A 194 6.74 -7.70 0.51
N LYS A 195 7.41 -8.77 0.07
CA LYS A 195 7.75 -9.93 0.94
C LYS A 195 8.66 -9.59 2.12
N GLN A 196 9.32 -8.44 2.08
CA GLN A 196 10.28 -8.04 3.12
C GLN A 196 9.63 -7.54 4.40
N ILE A 197 8.37 -7.14 4.32
CA ILE A 197 7.58 -6.73 5.49
C ILE A 197 7.32 -7.92 6.44
N LEU A 198 7.46 -9.17 5.97
CA LEU A 198 7.06 -10.36 6.71
C LEU A 198 8.17 -11.24 7.27
N ASN A 199 9.43 -11.01 6.95
CA ASN A 199 10.49 -11.91 7.39
C ASN A 199 10.85 -11.71 8.87
N THR A 200 10.47 -12.67 9.69
CA THR A 200 10.15 -12.55 11.10
C THR A 200 11.31 -12.41 12.11
N GLU A 201 12.58 -12.61 11.77
CA GLU A 201 13.66 -12.55 12.79
C GLU A 201 14.69 -11.45 12.59
N ARG A 202 14.92 -10.97 11.37
CA ARG A 202 15.84 -9.86 11.07
C ARG A 202 15.16 -8.67 10.40
N ASP A 203 14.05 -8.91 9.76
CA ASP A 203 13.32 -7.94 8.95
C ASP A 203 12.23 -7.21 9.75
N SER A 204 12.05 -7.53 11.03
CA SER A 204 11.18 -6.77 11.94
C SER A 204 11.56 -5.28 11.98
N TYR A 205 12.84 -4.97 11.84
CA TYR A 205 13.32 -3.58 11.81
C TYR A 205 12.83 -2.84 10.55
N ILE A 206 12.95 -3.43 9.35
CA ILE A 206 12.48 -2.81 8.10
C ILE A 206 10.96 -2.70 8.11
N SER A 207 10.27 -3.76 8.52
CA SER A 207 8.81 -3.78 8.61
C SER A 207 8.28 -2.72 9.57
N ASN A 208 8.80 -2.68 10.80
CA ASN A 208 8.40 -1.70 11.79
C ASN A 208 8.69 -0.28 11.32
N TYR A 209 9.86 -0.08 10.69
CA TYR A 209 10.22 1.23 10.16
C TYR A 209 9.27 1.68 9.03
N VAL A 210 8.92 0.78 8.09
CA VAL A 210 7.97 1.10 7.01
C VAL A 210 6.59 1.44 7.59
N GLU A 211 6.12 0.72 8.59
CA GLU A 211 4.86 1.00 9.27
C GLU A 211 4.89 2.36 10.00
N GLU A 212 5.96 2.65 10.76
CA GLU A 212 6.15 3.95 11.40
C GLU A 212 6.28 5.09 10.37
N PHE A 213 6.98 4.84 9.26
CA PHE A 213 7.10 5.80 8.16
C PHE A 213 5.73 6.11 7.57
N LEU A 214 4.94 5.11 7.20
CA LEU A 214 3.61 5.32 6.62
C LEU A 214 2.73 6.15 7.55
N ASN A 215 2.76 5.86 8.85
CA ASN A 215 1.98 6.57 9.86
C ASN A 215 2.44 8.03 10.07
N SER A 216 3.75 8.27 10.05
CA SER A 216 4.34 9.59 10.33
C SER A 216 4.33 10.49 9.11
N PHE A 217 4.60 9.94 7.92
CA PHE A 217 4.67 10.67 6.66
C PHE A 217 3.32 11.26 6.25
N ILE A 218 2.22 10.55 6.51
CA ILE A 218 0.86 10.96 6.14
C ILE A 218 0.48 12.36 6.69
N GLY A 219 0.97 12.71 7.88
CA GLY A 219 0.64 13.99 8.53
C GLY A 219 1.67 15.10 8.30
N GLU A 220 2.77 14.84 7.58
CA GLU A 220 3.87 15.80 7.49
C GLU A 220 3.64 16.83 6.36
N ARG A 221 3.63 18.12 6.73
CA ARG A 221 3.42 19.23 5.80
C ARG A 221 4.71 19.93 5.39
N ASN A 222 5.76 19.81 6.20
CA ASN A 222 7.04 20.43 5.91
C ASN A 222 7.81 19.61 4.88
N PRO A 223 8.09 20.11 3.67
CA PRO A 223 8.70 19.33 2.60
C PRO A 223 10.13 18.87 2.94
N PHE A 224 10.84 19.57 3.79
CA PHE A 224 12.18 19.16 4.21
C PHE A 224 12.14 18.00 5.22
N ILE A 225 11.17 18.02 6.14
CA ILE A 225 10.95 16.90 7.07
C ILE A 225 10.45 15.69 6.31
N ALA A 226 9.51 15.86 5.37
CA ALA A 226 9.05 14.81 4.48
C ALA A 226 10.21 14.19 3.69
N PHE A 227 11.14 15.01 3.17
CA PHE A 227 12.35 14.52 2.53
C PHE A 227 13.18 13.61 3.44
N PHE A 228 13.36 14.00 4.71
CA PHE A 228 14.11 13.16 5.66
C PHE A 228 13.42 11.83 5.92
N PHE A 229 12.10 11.80 6.06
CA PHE A 229 11.37 10.55 6.20
C PHE A 229 11.57 9.63 4.99
N ILE A 230 11.46 10.18 3.76
CA ILE A 230 11.69 9.40 2.54
C ILE A 230 13.15 8.92 2.49
N TYR A 231 14.12 9.79 2.84
CA TYR A 231 15.52 9.42 2.81
C TYR A 231 15.88 8.31 3.80
N GLN A 232 15.24 8.28 4.96
CA GLN A 232 15.41 7.21 5.94
C GLN A 232 15.01 5.83 5.40
N LEU A 233 14.07 5.73 4.46
CA LEU A 233 13.80 4.47 3.76
C LEU A 233 15.04 3.95 3.00
N PHE A 234 15.82 4.86 2.39
CA PHE A 234 17.10 4.49 1.77
C PHE A 234 18.14 4.07 2.81
N GLU A 235 18.25 4.81 3.93
CA GLU A 235 19.22 4.49 4.99
C GLU A 235 19.02 3.07 5.53
N VAL A 236 17.77 2.67 5.75
CA VAL A 236 17.44 1.29 6.19
C VAL A 236 17.94 0.25 5.18
N LEU A 237 17.74 0.48 3.87
CA LEU A 237 18.23 -0.42 2.83
C LEU A 237 19.76 -0.39 2.70
N LEU A 238 20.37 0.80 2.83
CA LEU A 238 21.81 0.98 2.80
C LEU A 238 22.52 0.26 3.96
N ASP A 239 21.91 0.24 5.14
CA ASP A 239 22.41 -0.48 6.30
C ASP A 239 22.33 -1.99 6.10
N ASP A 240 21.26 -2.51 5.52
CA ASP A 240 21.16 -3.94 5.22
C ASP A 240 22.27 -4.39 4.24
N VAL A 241 22.53 -3.60 3.18
CA VAL A 241 23.64 -3.85 2.25
C VAL A 241 24.99 -3.79 2.97
N LEU A 242 25.19 -2.82 3.85
CA LEU A 242 26.44 -2.68 4.62
C LEU A 242 26.66 -3.89 5.53
N ILE A 243 25.64 -4.27 6.30
CA ILE A 243 25.70 -5.42 7.20
C ILE A 243 25.98 -6.72 6.44
N SER A 244 25.31 -6.92 5.32
CA SER A 244 25.52 -8.08 4.43
C SER A 244 26.96 -8.15 3.92
N LYS A 245 27.52 -6.99 3.53
CA LYS A 245 28.90 -6.88 3.07
C LYS A 245 29.91 -7.12 4.19
N LEU A 246 29.66 -6.56 5.38
CA LEU A 246 30.51 -6.77 6.56
C LEU A 246 30.58 -8.25 6.94
N LYS A 247 29.45 -8.95 6.95
CA LYS A 247 29.40 -10.40 7.22
C LYS A 247 30.27 -11.18 6.25
N LYS A 248 30.11 -10.92 4.94
CA LYS A 248 30.93 -11.56 3.89
C LYS A 248 32.43 -11.26 4.04
N LEU A 249 32.79 -10.09 4.58
CA LEU A 249 34.18 -9.72 4.85
C LEU A 249 34.73 -10.46 6.09
N ILE A 250 33.94 -10.53 7.16
CA ILE A 250 34.31 -11.28 8.38
C ILE A 250 34.55 -12.76 8.01
N ASP A 251 33.63 -13.38 7.29
CA ASP A 251 33.80 -14.76 6.83
C ASP A 251 35.09 -14.98 6.02
N LYS A 252 35.50 -14.01 5.22
CA LYS A 252 36.76 -14.09 4.47
C LYS A 252 38.00 -13.99 5.38
N VAL A 253 37.90 -13.21 6.45
CA VAL A 253 38.99 -13.09 7.45
C VAL A 253 39.11 -14.40 8.21
N ASP A 254 38.00 -14.94 8.70
CA ASP A 254 37.98 -16.18 9.47
C ASP A 254 38.50 -17.35 8.67
N LYS A 255 38.26 -17.35 7.35
CA LYS A 255 38.81 -18.34 6.40
C LYS A 255 40.24 -18.04 5.96
N GLY A 256 40.85 -16.96 6.46
CA GLY A 256 42.23 -16.56 6.07
C GLY A 256 42.36 -16.14 4.60
N THR A 257 41.26 -15.85 3.90
CA THR A 257 41.25 -15.52 2.45
C THR A 257 41.30 -14.01 2.18
N ALA A 258 41.23 -13.18 3.20
CA ALA A 258 41.40 -11.73 3.09
C ALA A 258 42.28 -11.15 4.19
N SER A 259 43.13 -10.18 3.83
CA SER A 259 43.94 -9.42 4.79
C SER A 259 43.15 -8.21 5.33
N VAL A 260 43.51 -7.73 6.52
CA VAL A 260 42.95 -6.52 7.14
C VAL A 260 43.06 -5.31 6.19
N ARG A 261 44.16 -5.17 5.47
CA ARG A 261 44.36 -4.09 4.49
C ARG A 261 43.37 -4.14 3.33
N GLN A 262 43.02 -5.35 2.88
CA GLN A 262 42.00 -5.51 1.81
C GLN A 262 40.62 -5.14 2.32
N ILE A 263 40.32 -5.44 3.59
CA ILE A 263 39.06 -5.05 4.23
C ILE A 263 38.94 -3.54 4.34
N ASP A 264 39.98 -2.89 4.86
CA ASP A 264 40.02 -1.43 4.99
C ASP A 264 39.77 -0.74 3.66
N LYS A 265 40.46 -1.17 2.60
CA LYS A 265 40.26 -0.66 1.24
C LYS A 265 38.81 -0.87 0.75
N GLN A 266 38.21 -2.05 1.00
CA GLN A 266 36.83 -2.34 0.58
C GLN A 266 35.80 -1.53 1.38
N LEU A 267 36.08 -1.16 2.61
CA LEU A 267 35.23 -0.29 3.42
C LEU A 267 35.33 1.17 2.95
N GLN A 268 36.52 1.67 2.67
CA GLN A 268 36.75 3.02 2.13
C GLN A 268 36.06 3.20 0.77
N ASP A 269 36.06 2.19 -0.09
CA ASP A 269 35.37 2.19 -1.38
C ASP A 269 33.85 2.07 -1.28
N ASN A 270 33.31 1.85 -0.08
CA ASN A 270 31.90 1.59 0.14
C ASN A 270 31.11 2.85 0.53
N THR A 271 31.14 3.86 -0.34
CA THR A 271 30.37 5.09 -0.15
C THR A 271 28.86 4.84 -0.20
N GLU A 272 28.09 5.73 0.40
CA GLU A 272 26.63 5.68 0.42
C GLU A 272 26.03 5.65 -1.00
N ALA A 273 26.54 6.52 -1.89
CA ALA A 273 26.11 6.55 -3.30
C ALA A 273 26.37 5.20 -4.01
N LYS A 274 27.53 4.56 -3.80
CA LYS A 274 27.84 3.25 -4.38
C LYS A 274 26.94 2.12 -3.82
N ARG A 275 26.57 2.21 -2.52
CA ARG A 275 25.60 1.27 -1.94
C ARG A 275 24.22 1.44 -2.56
N LEU A 276 23.78 2.68 -2.73
CA LEU A 276 22.50 2.97 -3.38
C LEU A 276 22.49 2.51 -4.85
N GLU A 277 23.59 2.74 -5.60
CA GLU A 277 23.74 2.22 -6.96
C GLU A 277 23.60 0.69 -6.99
N LYS A 278 24.21 0.00 -6.02
CA LYS A 278 24.10 -1.45 -5.91
C LYS A 278 22.66 -1.90 -5.64
N ILE A 279 21.96 -1.25 -4.71
CA ILE A 279 20.54 -1.56 -4.39
C ILE A 279 19.69 -1.38 -5.64
N VAL A 280 19.83 -0.26 -6.34
CA VAL A 280 19.06 0.03 -7.56
C VAL A 280 19.31 -1.04 -8.64
N LYS A 281 20.55 -1.46 -8.81
CA LYS A 281 20.91 -2.51 -9.75
C LYS A 281 20.33 -3.87 -9.37
N GLU A 282 20.43 -4.26 -8.11
CA GLU A 282 19.92 -5.54 -7.60
C GLU A 282 18.38 -5.61 -7.59
N SER A 283 17.72 -4.47 -7.41
CA SER A 283 16.26 -4.36 -7.46
C SER A 283 15.68 -4.42 -8.88
N ASN A 284 16.54 -4.44 -9.90
CA ASN A 284 16.12 -4.53 -11.30
C ASN A 284 15.18 -3.39 -11.74
N ILE A 285 15.33 -2.20 -11.12
CA ILE A 285 14.55 -1.02 -11.43
C ILE A 285 14.98 -0.47 -12.80
N LYS A 286 14.00 -0.22 -13.67
CA LYS A 286 14.25 0.49 -14.93
C LYS A 286 14.42 1.98 -14.66
N ILE A 287 15.66 2.42 -14.48
CA ILE A 287 16.03 3.84 -14.23
C ILE A 287 15.40 4.79 -15.26
N THR A 288 15.15 4.31 -16.46
CA THR A 288 14.48 5.09 -17.52
C THR A 288 13.07 5.55 -17.16
N ASN A 289 12.40 4.88 -16.23
CA ASN A 289 11.06 5.26 -15.76
C ASN A 289 11.11 6.46 -14.79
N TYR A 290 12.30 6.84 -14.29
CA TYR A 290 12.51 7.90 -13.31
C TYR A 290 13.35 9.07 -13.88
N LYS A 291 13.14 9.39 -15.16
CA LYS A 291 13.84 10.50 -15.83
C LYS A 291 13.50 11.85 -15.19
N ASP A 292 12.25 11.99 -14.71
CA ASP A 292 11.77 13.22 -14.08
C ASP A 292 12.42 13.40 -12.70
N LEU A 293 12.54 12.35 -11.89
CA LEU A 293 13.32 12.38 -10.65
C LEU A 293 14.74 12.86 -10.91
N ARG A 294 15.45 12.28 -11.91
CA ARG A 294 16.80 12.68 -12.27
C ARG A 294 16.87 14.15 -12.67
N LYS A 295 15.93 14.61 -13.48
CA LYS A 295 15.86 16.00 -13.96
C LYS A 295 15.65 16.96 -12.79
N ILE A 296 14.63 16.72 -11.98
CA ILE A 296 14.24 17.57 -10.84
C ILE A 296 15.38 17.65 -9.81
N CYS A 297 16.00 16.50 -9.48
CA CYS A 297 17.14 16.50 -8.57
C CYS A 297 18.34 17.28 -9.12
N ASN A 298 18.65 17.18 -10.42
CA ASN A 298 19.74 17.95 -11.02
C ASN A 298 19.42 19.45 -11.07
N GLU A 299 18.16 19.83 -11.32
CA GLU A 299 17.71 21.23 -11.25
C GLU A 299 17.80 21.79 -9.82
N TYR A 300 17.52 20.96 -8.81
CA TYR A 300 17.66 21.34 -7.40
C TYR A 300 19.12 21.53 -6.96
N ILE A 301 20.12 21.01 -7.72
CA ILE A 301 21.54 21.08 -7.45
C ILE A 301 22.26 21.90 -8.54
N PRO A 302 22.11 23.23 -8.62
CA PRO A 302 22.54 24.03 -9.78
C PRO A 302 24.07 24.23 -9.88
N GLU A 303 24.87 23.74 -8.94
CA GLU A 303 26.29 24.12 -8.79
C GLU A 303 27.28 23.32 -9.64
N ARG A 304 26.83 22.49 -10.62
CA ARG A 304 27.75 21.64 -11.42
C ARG A 304 27.43 21.60 -12.91
N GLU A 305 28.54 21.46 -13.67
CA GLU A 305 28.50 21.31 -15.13
C GLU A 305 28.08 19.90 -15.60
N GLU A 306 28.27 18.86 -14.77
CA GLU A 306 27.93 17.47 -15.08
C GLU A 306 26.63 17.02 -14.41
N GLN A 307 25.77 16.34 -15.18
CA GLN A 307 24.55 15.74 -14.67
C GLN A 307 24.83 14.43 -13.93
N TYR A 308 24.32 14.33 -12.72
CA TYR A 308 24.40 13.11 -11.92
C TYR A 308 23.48 11.98 -12.42
N GLY A 309 23.85 10.74 -12.13
CA GLY A 309 22.92 9.59 -12.12
C GLY A 309 21.95 9.68 -10.94
N ILE A 310 20.88 8.88 -10.95
CA ILE A 310 19.86 8.92 -9.88
C ILE A 310 20.47 8.69 -8.49
N PRO A 311 21.30 7.67 -8.23
CA PRO A 311 21.89 7.46 -6.92
C PRO A 311 22.73 8.65 -6.42
N ASP A 312 23.56 9.21 -7.30
CA ASP A 312 24.38 10.37 -6.96
C ASP A 312 23.53 11.63 -6.75
N CYS A 313 22.50 11.82 -7.58
CA CYS A 313 21.53 12.92 -7.42
C CYS A 313 20.88 12.91 -6.05
N ILE A 314 20.31 11.78 -5.65
CA ILE A 314 19.62 11.62 -4.35
C ILE A 314 20.60 11.95 -3.21
N TYR A 315 21.82 11.42 -3.29
CA TYR A 315 22.86 11.68 -2.29
C TYR A 315 23.24 13.17 -2.22
N GLN A 316 23.36 13.85 -3.35
CA GLN A 316 23.69 15.28 -3.40
C GLN A 316 22.53 16.16 -2.90
N VAL A 317 21.27 15.82 -3.21
CA VAL A 317 20.11 16.51 -2.63
C VAL A 317 20.15 16.40 -1.10
N ARG A 318 20.37 15.19 -0.57
CA ARG A 318 20.52 14.97 0.88
C ARG A 318 21.62 15.84 1.48
N ASN A 319 22.80 15.86 0.85
CA ASN A 319 23.91 16.66 1.35
C ASN A 319 23.58 18.16 1.34
N ARG A 320 22.87 18.65 0.33
CA ARG A 320 22.42 20.04 0.25
C ARG A 320 21.43 20.35 1.36
N VAL A 321 20.42 19.50 1.57
CA VAL A 321 19.43 19.68 2.64
C VAL A 321 20.07 19.61 4.03
N VAL A 322 20.96 18.62 4.27
CA VAL A 322 21.58 18.45 5.61
C VAL A 322 22.62 19.52 5.91
N HIS A 323 23.52 19.81 4.97
CA HIS A 323 24.68 20.64 5.24
C HIS A 323 24.52 22.10 4.82
N ARG A 324 23.56 22.39 3.95
CA ARG A 324 23.34 23.73 3.38
C ARG A 324 21.89 24.18 3.52
N PHE A 325 21.19 23.74 4.55
CA PHE A 325 19.77 24.04 4.77
C PHE A 325 19.41 25.53 4.61
N ARG A 326 20.26 26.42 5.10
CA ARG A 326 20.04 27.88 4.98
C ARG A 326 19.93 28.37 3.52
N LEU A 327 20.55 27.66 2.57
CA LEU A 327 20.50 28.03 1.16
C LEU A 327 19.24 27.51 0.44
N VAL A 328 18.55 26.54 1.04
CA VAL A 328 17.43 25.85 0.43
C VAL A 328 16.11 26.05 1.16
N ALA A 329 16.14 26.65 2.32
CA ALA A 329 14.94 26.85 3.17
C ALA A 329 13.82 27.66 2.50
N SER A 330 14.12 28.42 1.44
CA SER A 330 13.13 29.15 0.63
C SER A 330 12.58 28.37 -0.55
N ASP A 331 13.12 27.17 -0.84
CA ASP A 331 12.81 26.39 -2.05
C ASP A 331 11.78 25.27 -1.77
N GLU A 332 10.75 25.55 -0.96
CA GLU A 332 9.74 24.56 -0.54
C GLU A 332 9.07 23.89 -1.72
N GLU A 333 8.67 24.64 -2.76
CA GLU A 333 8.00 24.09 -3.94
C GLU A 333 8.90 23.16 -4.76
N ALA A 334 10.19 23.49 -4.85
CA ALA A 334 11.17 22.61 -5.51
C ALA A 334 11.37 21.32 -4.70
N MET A 335 11.40 21.44 -3.35
CA MET A 335 11.52 20.28 -2.47
C MET A 335 10.28 19.38 -2.52
N LYS A 336 9.08 19.92 -2.61
CA LYS A 336 7.86 19.11 -2.83
C LYS A 336 7.98 18.26 -4.08
N LYS A 337 8.36 18.85 -5.22
CA LYS A 337 8.57 18.11 -6.47
C LYS A 337 9.63 17.01 -6.34
N VAL A 338 10.71 17.27 -5.62
CA VAL A 338 11.72 16.24 -5.32
C VAL A 338 11.11 15.11 -4.51
N ASN A 339 10.33 15.44 -3.48
CA ASN A 339 9.69 14.44 -2.62
C ASN A 339 8.70 13.55 -3.37
N ASP A 340 7.89 14.13 -4.25
CA ASP A 340 6.91 13.41 -5.04
C ASP A 340 7.59 12.29 -5.86
N GLU A 341 8.58 12.65 -6.65
CA GLU A 341 9.32 11.69 -7.47
C GLU A 341 10.17 10.72 -6.63
N LEU A 342 10.78 11.22 -5.55
CA LEU A 342 11.64 10.42 -4.68
C LEU A 342 10.84 9.39 -3.91
N LEU A 343 9.63 9.72 -3.44
CA LEU A 343 8.75 8.79 -2.75
C LEU A 343 8.38 7.62 -3.67
N MET A 344 7.93 7.90 -4.88
CA MET A 344 7.56 6.86 -5.85
C MET A 344 8.75 5.93 -6.16
N PHE A 345 9.94 6.50 -6.35
CA PHE A 345 11.15 5.73 -6.54
C PHE A 345 11.49 4.85 -5.32
N SER A 346 11.35 5.40 -4.11
CA SER A 346 11.64 4.70 -2.86
C SER A 346 10.73 3.51 -2.63
N LEU A 347 9.44 3.70 -2.90
CA LEU A 347 8.42 2.65 -2.73
C LEU A 347 8.61 1.53 -3.77
N ASP A 348 8.92 1.86 -5.03
CA ASP A 348 9.24 0.84 -6.04
C ASP A 348 10.54 0.11 -5.68
N LEU A 349 11.53 0.82 -5.14
CA LEU A 349 12.76 0.23 -4.66
C LEU A 349 12.51 -0.78 -3.53
N LEU A 350 11.73 -0.40 -2.51
CA LEU A 350 11.34 -1.27 -1.40
C LEU A 350 10.57 -2.52 -1.90
N ASN A 351 9.63 -2.33 -2.81
CA ASN A 351 8.86 -3.44 -3.38
C ASN A 351 9.72 -4.45 -4.16
N ARG A 352 10.81 -4.01 -4.77
CA ARG A 352 11.67 -4.84 -5.63
C ARG A 352 12.93 -5.32 -4.96
N TYR A 353 13.35 -4.65 -3.88
CA TYR A 353 14.56 -5.03 -3.18
C TYR A 353 14.43 -6.46 -2.64
N VAL A 354 15.28 -7.36 -3.13
CA VAL A 354 15.40 -8.73 -2.61
C VAL A 354 16.74 -8.80 -1.90
N LYS A 355 16.69 -9.16 -0.64
CA LYS A 355 17.89 -9.35 0.18
C LYS A 355 18.86 -10.34 -0.48
N SER A 356 20.09 -9.91 -0.76
CA SER A 356 21.16 -10.72 -1.37
C SER A 356 21.90 -11.58 -0.34
#